data_dac2d83ee15d830d2ed58a7957a2d646
#
_entry.id   dac2d83ee15d830d2ed58a7957a2d646
#
_cell.length_a   1.000
_cell.length_b   1.000
_cell.length_c   1.000
_cell.angle_alpha   90.00
_cell.angle_beta   90.00
_cell.angle_gamma   90.00
#
_symmetry.space_group_name_H-M   'P 1'
#
loop_
_entity.id
_entity.type
_entity.pdbx_description
1 polymer ?
#
loop_
_entity_poly.entity_id
_entity_poly.type
_entity_poly.pdbx_seq_one_letter_code
_entity_poly.pdbx_strand_id
1 'polypeptide(L)' 'MIEEQIRHYIAENILFSGNGYPHSDDTSFLENGVVDSMNVMELVAFVEETYHTRVEDNEIVPSNFDSVTNLANYLRRKGI' A
#
# COMPACT_ATOMS: atom_id res chain seq x y z
N MET A 1 10.34 9.47 -1.03
CA MET A 1 8.98 9.77 -1.49
C MET A 1 8.06 8.63 -1.06
N ILE A 2 6.84 8.93 -0.67
CA ILE A 2 5.92 7.93 -0.13
C ILE A 2 5.61 6.84 -1.16
N GLU A 3 5.34 7.24 -2.39
CA GLU A 3 5.03 6.28 -3.46
C GLU A 3 6.15 5.28 -3.68
N GLU A 4 7.39 5.74 -3.67
CA GLU A 4 8.53 4.85 -3.84
C GLU A 4 8.65 3.85 -2.70
N GLN A 5 8.39 4.29 -1.48
CA GLN A 5 8.45 3.40 -0.31
C GLN A 5 7.36 2.32 -0.39
N ILE A 6 6.16 2.70 -0.82
CA ILE A 6 5.07 1.75 -0.99
C ILE A 6 5.38 0.75 -2.09
N ARG A 7 5.83 1.22 -3.25
CA ARG A 7 6.20 0.35 -4.36
C ARG A 7 7.29 -0.64 -3.96
N HIS A 8 8.30 -0.14 -3.26
CA HIS A 8 9.42 -0.98 -2.82
C HIS A 8 8.94 -2.06 -1.86
N TYR A 9 8.12 -1.70 -0.88
CA TYR A 9 7.62 -2.67 0.08
C TYR A 9 6.82 -3.77 -0.61
N ILE A 10 5.91 -3.40 -1.51
CA ILE A 10 5.06 -4.38 -2.21
C ILE A 10 5.92 -5.30 -3.08
N ALA A 11 6.87 -4.73 -3.82
CA ALA A 11 7.73 -5.52 -4.68
C ALA A 11 8.56 -6.52 -3.89
N GLU A 12 9.10 -6.12 -2.75
CA GLU A 12 10.00 -6.95 -1.96
C GLU A 12 9.27 -7.97 -1.08
N ASN A 13 8.11 -7.60 -0.54
CA ASN A 13 7.48 -8.38 0.53
C ASN A 13 6.18 -9.06 0.14
N ILE A 14 5.55 -8.64 -0.95
CA ILE A 14 4.28 -9.21 -1.41
C ILE A 14 4.46 -9.93 -2.74
N LEU A 15 5.10 -9.28 -3.71
CA LEU A 15 5.31 -9.85 -5.04
C LEU A 15 6.61 -10.62 -5.16
N PHE A 16 7.56 -10.37 -4.26
CA PHE A 16 8.91 -10.97 -4.29
C PHE A 16 9.57 -10.76 -5.65
N SER A 17 9.44 -9.55 -6.18
CA SER A 17 9.97 -9.19 -7.50
C SER A 17 11.32 -8.53 -7.37
N GLY A 18 12.33 -9.12 -7.98
CA GLY A 18 13.67 -8.53 -8.02
C GLY A 18 13.80 -7.36 -8.98
N ASN A 19 12.77 -7.13 -9.82
CA ASN A 19 12.79 -6.08 -10.84
C ASN A 19 11.95 -4.87 -10.46
N GLY A 20 11.55 -4.77 -9.20
CA GLY A 20 10.75 -3.66 -8.72
C GLY A 20 9.25 -3.87 -8.94
N TYR A 21 8.49 -2.83 -8.68
CA TYR A 21 7.04 -2.87 -8.78
C TYR A 21 6.62 -2.73 -10.25
N PRO A 22 5.93 -3.74 -10.83
CA PRO A 22 5.73 -3.80 -12.28
C PRO A 22 4.45 -3.09 -12.78
N HIS A 23 3.71 -2.41 -11.91
CA HIS A 23 2.45 -1.76 -12.28
C HIS A 23 2.54 -0.26 -12.14
N SER A 24 1.56 0.47 -12.73
CA SER A 24 1.45 1.90 -12.50
C SER A 24 0.91 2.17 -11.09
N ASP A 25 1.11 3.39 -10.60
CA ASP A 25 0.65 3.77 -9.27
C ASP A 25 -0.86 3.77 -9.14
N ASP A 26 -1.58 3.91 -10.25
CA ASP A 26 -3.05 3.93 -10.24
C ASP A 26 -3.68 2.56 -10.42
N THR A 27 -2.86 1.52 -10.62
CA THR A 27 -3.35 0.16 -10.81
C THR A 27 -4.01 -0.35 -9.54
N SER A 28 -5.25 -0.86 -9.68
CA SER A 28 -5.97 -1.45 -8.56
C SER A 28 -5.28 -2.74 -8.11
N PHE A 29 -4.95 -2.81 -6.83
CA PHE A 29 -4.33 -4.00 -6.25
C PHE A 29 -5.26 -5.21 -6.33
N LEU A 30 -6.53 -5.02 -5.99
CA LEU A 30 -7.50 -6.11 -5.97
C LEU A 30 -7.79 -6.64 -7.36
N GLU A 31 -8.00 -5.75 -8.33
CA GLU A 31 -8.34 -6.14 -9.70
C GLU A 31 -7.18 -6.88 -10.38
N ASN A 32 -5.96 -6.57 -10.00
CA ASN A 32 -4.77 -7.13 -10.63
C ASN A 32 -4.07 -8.18 -9.78
N GLY A 33 -4.69 -8.58 -8.67
CA GLY A 33 -4.15 -9.63 -7.81
C GLY A 33 -2.84 -9.25 -7.10
N VAL A 34 -2.55 -7.96 -6.99
CA VAL A 34 -1.33 -7.49 -6.32
C VAL A 34 -1.47 -7.68 -4.81
N VAL A 35 -2.58 -7.22 -4.26
CA VAL A 35 -2.89 -7.36 -2.85
C VAL A 35 -4.30 -7.93 -2.72
N ASP A 36 -4.48 -8.96 -1.91
CA ASP A 36 -5.80 -9.54 -1.66
C ASP A 36 -6.23 -9.23 -0.21
N SER A 37 -7.37 -9.78 0.20
CA SER A 37 -7.91 -9.54 1.53
C SER A 37 -7.01 -10.04 2.66
N MET A 38 -6.12 -11.00 2.36
CA MET A 38 -5.16 -11.49 3.36
C MET A 38 -3.94 -10.60 3.43
N ASN A 39 -3.42 -10.18 2.27
CA ASN A 39 -2.20 -9.39 2.21
C ASN A 39 -2.40 -7.94 2.60
N VAL A 40 -3.64 -7.44 2.59
CA VAL A 40 -3.91 -6.05 2.96
C VAL A 40 -3.48 -5.76 4.40
N MET A 41 -3.56 -6.74 5.27
CA MET A 41 -3.12 -6.55 6.67
C MET A 41 -1.61 -6.41 6.79
N GLU A 42 -0.85 -7.03 5.90
CA GLU A 42 0.60 -6.81 5.83
C GLU A 42 0.90 -5.37 5.42
N LEU A 43 0.12 -4.84 4.49
CA LEU A 43 0.28 -3.46 4.04
C LEU A 43 -0.08 -2.48 5.17
N VAL A 44 -1.13 -2.78 5.94
CA VAL A 44 -1.50 -1.99 7.12
C VAL A 44 -0.36 -1.99 8.14
N ALA A 45 0.22 -3.16 8.43
CA ALA A 45 1.33 -3.26 9.38
C ALA A 45 2.54 -2.46 8.89
N PHE A 46 2.84 -2.51 7.60
CA PHE A 46 3.92 -1.72 7.01
C PHE A 46 3.71 -0.22 7.26
N VAL A 47 2.48 0.25 7.00
CA VAL A 47 2.14 1.65 7.17
C VAL A 47 2.30 2.08 8.63
N GLU A 48 1.77 1.29 9.54
CA GLU A 48 1.83 1.64 10.97
C GLU A 48 3.26 1.67 11.49
N GLU A 49 4.08 0.71 11.10
CA GLU A 49 5.47 0.63 11.54
C GLU A 49 6.35 1.69 10.89
N THR A 50 6.18 1.89 9.58
CA THR A 50 7.07 2.78 8.83
C THR A 50 6.80 4.25 9.15
N TYR A 51 5.53 4.61 9.30
CA TYR A 51 5.13 6.01 9.46
C TYR A 51 4.69 6.34 10.88
N HIS A 52 4.79 5.39 11.80
CA HIS A 52 4.45 5.59 13.21
C HIS A 52 3.03 6.17 13.37
N THR A 53 2.09 5.57 12.67
CA THR A 53 0.70 6.00 12.66
C THR A 53 -0.21 4.83 12.97
N ARG A 54 -1.46 5.12 13.29
CA ARG A 54 -2.46 4.09 13.54
C ARG A 54 -3.49 4.09 12.42
N VAL A 55 -3.83 2.91 11.92
CA VAL A 55 -4.86 2.73 10.90
C VAL A 55 -6.10 2.15 11.59
N GLU A 56 -7.19 2.88 11.54
CA GLU A 56 -8.46 2.41 12.12
C GLU A 56 -9.13 1.44 11.14
N ASP A 57 -9.95 0.53 11.68
CA ASP A 57 -10.62 -0.47 10.85
C ASP A 57 -11.45 0.16 9.73
N ASN A 58 -12.13 1.28 10.00
CA ASN A 58 -12.95 1.95 9.01
C ASN A 58 -12.13 2.70 7.95
N GLU A 59 -10.83 2.78 8.12
CA GLU A 59 -9.93 3.36 7.12
C GLU A 59 -9.39 2.32 6.15
N ILE A 60 -9.58 1.03 6.44
CA ILE A 60 -9.11 -0.06 5.57
C ILE A 60 -10.18 -0.30 4.50
N VAL A 61 -10.23 0.59 3.54
CA VAL A 61 -11.22 0.57 2.44
C VAL A 61 -10.49 0.77 1.11
N PRO A 62 -11.07 0.31 -0.01
CA PRO A 62 -10.38 0.40 -1.31
C PRO A 62 -9.96 1.83 -1.68
N SER A 63 -10.77 2.84 -1.35
CA SER A 63 -10.39 4.22 -1.67
C SER A 63 -9.10 4.67 -0.99
N ASN A 64 -8.68 3.98 0.08
CA ASN A 64 -7.43 4.28 0.79
C ASN A 64 -6.32 3.29 0.50
N PHE A 65 -6.64 2.04 0.18
CA PHE A 65 -5.64 0.97 0.16
C PHE A 65 -5.56 0.19 -1.16
N ASP A 66 -6.30 0.57 -2.19
CA ASP A 66 -6.37 -0.24 -3.40
C ASP A 66 -5.39 0.16 -4.52
N SER A 67 -4.52 1.11 -4.28
CA SER A 67 -3.46 1.46 -5.23
C SER A 67 -2.36 2.22 -4.52
N VAL A 68 -1.20 2.34 -5.17
CA VAL A 68 -0.11 3.17 -4.64
C VAL A 68 -0.57 4.61 -4.47
N THR A 69 -1.26 5.15 -5.48
CA THR A 69 -1.77 6.53 -5.43
C THR A 69 -2.74 6.72 -4.27
N ASN A 70 -3.72 5.82 -4.13
CA ASN A 70 -4.71 5.93 -3.06
C ASN A 70 -4.05 5.87 -1.69
N LEU A 71 -3.12 4.95 -1.50
CA LEU A 71 -2.44 4.79 -0.22
C LEU A 71 -1.56 6.01 0.10
N ALA A 72 -0.83 6.53 -0.88
CA ALA A 72 -0.01 7.72 -0.67
C ALA A 72 -0.88 8.93 -0.30
N ASN A 73 -2.01 9.10 -0.98
CA ASN A 73 -2.93 10.20 -0.67
C ASN A 73 -3.53 10.07 0.72
N TYR A 74 -3.90 8.83 1.11
CA TYR A 74 -4.39 8.55 2.46
C TYR A 74 -3.35 8.96 3.50
N LEU A 75 -2.09 8.56 3.30
CA LEU A 75 -1.02 8.89 4.24
C LEU A 75 -0.80 10.39 4.34
N ARG A 76 -0.87 11.10 3.22
CA ARG A 76 -0.72 12.56 3.22
C ARG A 76 -1.88 13.24 3.96
N ARG A 77 -3.10 12.71 3.84
CA ARG A 77 -4.23 13.24 4.62
C ARG A 77 -4.04 13.05 6.13
N LYS A 78 -3.28 12.04 6.53
CA LYS A 78 -2.96 11.81 7.94
C LYS A 78 -1.80 12.68 8.43
N GLY A 79 -1.24 13.52 7.57
CA GLY A 79 -0.15 14.41 7.95
C GLY A 79 1.24 13.82 7.81
N ILE A 80 1.35 12.76 7.04
CA ILE A 80 2.64 12.07 6.83
C ILE A 80 3.40 12.66 5.64
#